data_a49d2c12ec1f0043a421a8f3c536a9c1
#
_entry.id   a49d2c12ec1f0043a421a8f3c536a9c1
#
_cell.length_a   1.000
_cell.length_b   1.000
_cell.length_c   1.000
_cell.angle_alpha   90.00
_cell.angle_beta   90.00
_cell.angle_gamma   90.00
#
_symmetry.space_group_name_H-M   'P 1'
#
loop_
_entity.id
_entity.type
_entity.pdbx_description
1 polymer ?
#
loop_
_entity_poly.entity_id
_entity_poly.type
_entity_poly.pdbx_seq_one_letter_code
_entity_poly.pdbx_strand_id
1 'polypeptide(L)'
;ETPIGCSLKQLRRIWELKEKYHCKIQVCEQYFHCPTLRAGLHQIQNEAIGQPDSMYLSLVHEYHGASLIRKYLLMGHERFSVIGKQFTFPLTETDSRQGAITDGSVSSRGRIMALFEFASGKTALYDFSGEQYRSFIRSRHVTVRGQKGELTDQILYRLTEENFPETLYLMPELDSRYRQLETKRLRDCVRGWKPELYLDEIEDEYAIAC
;
A
#
# COMPACT_ATOMS: atom_id res chain seq x y z
N GLU A 1 13.95 -10.11 5.34
CA GLU A 1 12.58 -10.66 5.39
C GLU A 1 11.64 -9.76 6.18
N THR A 2 10.34 -9.90 5.95
CA THR A 2 9.26 -9.22 6.66
C THR A 2 8.18 -10.22 7.08
N PRO A 3 7.60 -10.08 8.30
CA PRO A 3 8.05 -9.21 9.40
C PRO A 3 9.33 -9.75 10.06
N ILE A 4 10.06 -8.88 10.76
CA ILE A 4 11.27 -9.27 11.50
C ILE A 4 10.99 -10.29 12.64
N GLY A 5 9.75 -10.37 13.10
CA GLY A 5 9.29 -11.33 14.10
C GLY A 5 7.78 -11.35 14.23
N CYS A 6 7.22 -12.51 14.55
CA CYS A 6 5.78 -12.74 14.61
C CYS A 6 5.19 -12.58 16.05
N SER A 7 6.01 -12.21 17.03
CA SER A 7 5.57 -11.97 18.41
C SER A 7 6.48 -10.97 19.13
N LEU A 8 5.93 -10.31 20.16
CA LEU A 8 6.72 -9.41 21.02
C LEU A 8 7.90 -10.11 21.68
N LYS A 9 7.79 -11.39 22.02
CA LYS A 9 8.87 -12.18 22.60
C LYS A 9 10.02 -12.35 21.59
N GLN A 10 9.71 -12.64 20.33
CA GLN A 10 10.71 -12.73 19.27
C GLN A 10 11.37 -11.38 19.00
N LEU A 11 10.58 -10.30 18.92
CA LEU A 11 11.10 -8.95 18.69
C LEU A 11 12.06 -8.53 19.81
N ARG A 12 11.71 -8.75 21.09
CA ARG A 12 12.59 -8.48 22.24
C ARG A 12 13.87 -9.29 22.16
N ARG A 13 13.77 -10.57 21.80
CA ARG A 13 14.94 -11.43 21.67
C ARG A 13 15.88 -10.99 20.55
N ILE A 14 15.34 -10.59 19.41
CA ILE A 14 16.11 -10.04 18.29
C ILE A 14 16.81 -8.74 18.71
N TRP A 15 16.10 -7.87 19.42
CA TRP A 15 16.67 -6.63 19.94
C TRP A 15 17.83 -6.89 20.92
N GLU A 16 17.65 -7.80 21.88
CA GLU A 16 18.71 -8.22 22.82
C GLU A 16 19.96 -8.74 22.08
N LEU A 17 19.77 -9.57 21.04
CA LEU A 17 20.87 -10.09 20.23
C LEU A 17 21.56 -8.97 19.46
N LYS A 18 20.79 -8.04 18.87
CA LYS A 18 21.34 -6.86 18.18
C LYS A 18 22.23 -6.04 19.13
N GLU A 19 21.76 -5.73 20.32
CA GLU A 19 22.53 -4.98 21.29
C GLU A 19 23.76 -5.77 21.80
N LYS A 20 23.59 -7.04 22.09
CA LYS A 20 24.69 -7.90 22.59
C LYS A 20 25.84 -8.07 21.59
N TYR A 21 25.51 -8.22 20.33
CA TYR A 21 26.51 -8.50 19.28
C TYR A 21 26.79 -7.30 18.37
N HIS A 22 26.22 -6.14 18.64
CA HIS A 22 26.38 -4.91 17.86
C HIS A 22 26.12 -5.11 16.35
N CYS A 23 25.23 -6.05 16.01
CA CYS A 23 24.94 -6.36 14.61
C CYS A 23 23.98 -5.35 14.00
N LYS A 24 24.10 -5.12 12.69
CA LYS A 24 23.15 -4.32 11.92
C LYS A 24 22.02 -5.22 11.45
N ILE A 25 20.79 -4.76 11.60
CA ILE A 25 19.58 -5.47 11.15
C ILE A 25 18.78 -4.53 10.25
N GLN A 26 18.45 -4.98 9.06
CA GLN A 26 17.57 -4.30 8.11
C GLN A 26 16.30 -5.12 7.93
N VAL A 27 15.14 -4.48 8.12
CA VAL A 27 13.85 -5.04 7.76
C VAL A 27 13.53 -4.63 6.34
N CYS A 28 13.34 -5.60 5.45
CA CYS A 28 13.14 -5.36 4.03
C CYS A 28 11.65 -5.11 3.73
N GLU A 29 11.06 -4.09 4.35
CA GLU A 29 9.71 -3.63 4.04
C GLU A 29 9.74 -2.80 2.74
N GLN A 30 9.06 -3.26 1.69
CA GLN A 30 9.23 -2.73 0.34
C GLN A 30 8.09 -1.81 -0.14
N TYR A 31 6.88 -1.93 0.37
CA TYR A 31 5.72 -1.26 -0.25
C TYR A 31 5.84 0.26 -0.34
N PHE A 32 6.40 0.92 0.65
CA PHE A 32 6.62 2.38 0.56
C PHE A 32 7.74 2.80 -0.40
N HIS A 33 8.43 1.83 -1.01
CA HIS A 33 9.39 2.05 -2.08
C HIS A 33 8.78 1.83 -3.47
N CYS A 34 7.61 1.19 -3.58
CA CYS A 34 6.91 1.06 -4.84
C CYS A 34 6.72 2.44 -5.49
N PRO A 35 7.01 2.61 -6.78
CA PRO A 35 7.08 3.93 -7.43
C PRO A 35 5.86 4.82 -7.19
N THR A 36 4.66 4.28 -7.33
CA THR A 36 3.41 5.02 -7.12
C THR A 36 3.22 5.44 -5.67
N LEU A 37 3.47 4.53 -4.73
CA LEU A 37 3.37 4.81 -3.29
C LEU A 37 4.47 5.77 -2.84
N ARG A 38 5.67 5.62 -3.37
CA ARG A 38 6.78 6.52 -3.07
C ARG A 38 6.52 7.94 -3.57
N ALA A 39 5.94 8.10 -4.76
CA ALA A 39 5.56 9.41 -5.29
C ALA A 39 4.55 10.10 -4.35
N GLY A 40 3.50 9.39 -3.92
CA GLY A 40 2.53 9.90 -2.96
C GLY A 40 3.15 10.26 -1.61
N LEU A 41 3.97 9.36 -1.06
CA LEU A 41 4.68 9.61 0.20
C LEU A 41 5.59 10.84 0.14
N HIS A 42 6.31 11.03 -0.98
CA HIS A 42 7.14 12.20 -1.21
C HIS A 42 6.33 13.51 -1.18
N GLN A 43 5.13 13.53 -1.80
CA GLN A 43 4.25 14.69 -1.73
C GLN A 43 3.80 15.00 -0.30
N ILE A 44 3.45 13.98 0.46
CA ILE A 44 3.05 14.13 1.88
C ILE A 44 4.22 14.64 2.72
N GLN A 45 5.43 14.10 2.53
CA GLN A 45 6.64 14.55 3.22
C GLN A 45 7.02 15.99 2.91
N ASN A 46 6.66 16.49 1.71
CA ASN A 46 6.82 17.89 1.30
C ASN A 46 5.59 18.75 1.63
N GLU A 47 4.74 18.30 2.55
CA GLU A 47 3.57 19.02 3.06
C GLU A 47 2.55 19.46 1.99
N ALA A 48 2.50 18.76 0.84
CA ALA A 48 1.61 19.10 -0.25
C ALA A 48 0.11 19.13 0.14
N ILE A 49 -0.28 18.33 1.15
CA ILE A 49 -1.63 18.32 1.73
C ILE A 49 -1.68 18.96 3.13
N GLY A 50 -0.60 19.62 3.56
CA GLY A 50 -0.41 20.00 4.96
C GLY A 50 -0.08 18.79 5.84
N GLN A 51 -0.28 18.91 7.15
CA GLN A 51 -0.08 17.77 8.05
C GLN A 51 -1.18 16.72 7.84
N PRO A 52 -0.82 15.46 7.60
CA PRO A 52 -1.81 14.40 7.43
C PRO A 52 -2.51 14.11 8.76
N ASP A 53 -3.83 13.95 8.72
CA ASP A 53 -4.69 13.69 9.87
C ASP A 53 -5.39 12.33 9.80
N SER A 54 -5.73 11.87 8.61
CA SER A 54 -6.47 10.63 8.43
C SER A 54 -6.06 9.86 7.17
N MET A 55 -6.25 8.55 7.21
CA MET A 55 -5.93 7.65 6.11
C MET A 55 -6.98 6.55 5.95
N TYR A 56 -7.33 6.23 4.70
CA TYR A 56 -7.99 5.00 4.33
C TYR A 56 -7.00 4.14 3.54
N LEU A 57 -6.84 2.88 3.96
CA LEU A 57 -5.94 1.93 3.31
C LEU A 57 -6.65 0.62 3.01
N SER A 58 -6.74 0.30 1.73
CA SER A 58 -7.28 -0.96 1.21
C SER A 58 -6.34 -1.49 0.12
N LEU A 59 -5.11 -1.90 0.48
CA LEU A 59 -4.05 -2.15 -0.48
C LEU A 59 -3.28 -3.44 -0.21
N VAL A 60 -2.81 -3.66 1.00
CA VAL A 60 -1.87 -4.70 1.39
C VAL A 60 -2.22 -5.30 2.74
N HIS A 61 -1.75 -6.54 3.00
CA HIS A 61 -2.09 -7.24 4.23
C HIS A 61 -1.33 -6.70 5.46
N GLU A 62 -1.99 -6.77 6.60
CA GLU A 62 -1.55 -6.65 7.99
C GLU A 62 -0.34 -5.73 8.24
N TYR A 63 0.85 -6.30 8.46
CA TYR A 63 2.05 -5.55 8.86
C TYR A 63 2.54 -4.58 7.77
N HIS A 64 2.37 -4.89 6.50
CA HIS A 64 2.60 -3.96 5.40
C HIS A 64 1.63 -2.78 5.46
N GLY A 65 0.36 -3.05 5.76
CA GLY A 65 -0.64 -2.01 5.98
C GLY A 65 -0.28 -1.10 7.14
N ALA A 66 0.12 -1.68 8.28
CA ALA A 66 0.57 -0.92 9.45
C ALA A 66 1.81 -0.07 9.14
N SER A 67 2.74 -0.59 8.34
CA SER A 67 3.93 0.14 7.88
C SER A 67 3.55 1.36 7.04
N LEU A 68 2.67 1.19 6.05
CA LEU A 68 2.19 2.28 5.20
C LEU A 68 1.43 3.34 5.98
N ILE A 69 0.51 2.95 6.87
CA ILE A 69 -0.25 3.87 7.73
C ILE A 69 0.72 4.78 8.51
N ARG A 70 1.74 4.18 9.13
CA ARG A 70 2.72 4.96 9.89
C ARG A 70 3.54 5.90 9.02
N LYS A 71 3.94 5.48 7.83
CA LYS A 71 4.72 6.30 6.89
C LYS A 71 3.89 7.46 6.34
N TYR A 72 2.67 7.19 5.88
CA TYR A 72 1.82 8.21 5.26
C TYR A 72 1.25 9.21 6.27
N LEU A 73 0.97 8.78 7.50
CA LEU A 73 0.56 9.69 8.57
C LEU A 73 1.75 10.41 9.24
N LEU A 74 2.98 10.20 8.76
CA LEU A 74 4.22 10.77 9.30
C LEU A 74 4.37 10.52 10.81
N MET A 75 4.15 9.27 11.23
CA MET A 75 4.07 8.91 12.64
C MET A 75 5.37 8.34 13.17
N GLY A 76 5.72 8.74 14.39
CA GLY A 76 6.75 8.11 15.19
C GLY A 76 6.24 6.88 15.97
N HIS A 77 6.76 6.72 17.18
CA HIS A 77 6.29 5.73 18.16
C HIS A 77 5.30 6.40 19.10
N GLU A 78 4.03 6.12 18.93
CA GLU A 78 2.98 6.61 19.82
C GLU A 78 1.98 5.51 20.16
N ARG A 79 1.19 5.74 21.21
CA ARG A 79 0.12 4.84 21.61
C ARG A 79 -1.04 4.95 20.62
N PHE A 80 -1.73 3.84 20.42
CA PHE A 80 -2.92 3.79 19.59
C PHE A 80 -3.90 2.73 20.13
N SER A 81 -5.17 2.90 19.79
CA SER A 81 -6.21 1.90 19.96
C SER A 81 -6.64 1.34 18.61
N VAL A 82 -7.12 0.11 18.59
CA VAL A 82 -7.64 -0.55 17.38
C VAL A 82 -8.97 -1.20 17.69
N ILE A 83 -9.97 -0.88 16.87
CA ILE A 83 -11.24 -1.60 16.85
C ILE A 83 -11.36 -2.25 15.48
N GLY A 84 -11.49 -3.56 15.43
CA GLY A 84 -11.52 -4.27 14.16
C GLY A 84 -12.36 -5.53 14.20
N LYS A 85 -12.74 -5.98 13.03
CA LYS A 85 -13.52 -7.21 12.86
C LYS A 85 -13.11 -7.90 11.56
N GLN A 86 -13.13 -9.24 11.61
CA GLN A 86 -12.99 -10.08 10.42
C GLN A 86 -14.37 -10.54 9.95
N PHE A 87 -14.56 -10.52 8.65
CA PHE A 87 -15.76 -10.94 7.95
C PHE A 87 -15.42 -12.03 6.95
N THR A 88 -16.42 -12.81 6.56
CA THR A 88 -16.35 -13.69 5.40
C THR A 88 -17.47 -13.36 4.45
N PHE A 89 -17.20 -13.46 3.14
CA PHE A 89 -18.16 -13.15 2.09
C PHE A 89 -17.92 -14.04 0.86
N PRO A 90 -18.95 -14.32 0.07
CA PRO A 90 -18.79 -15.01 -1.20
C PRO A 90 -18.20 -14.07 -2.25
N LEU A 91 -17.27 -14.59 -3.05
CA LEU A 91 -16.68 -13.86 -4.17
C LEU A 91 -16.52 -14.78 -5.36
N THR A 92 -16.90 -14.30 -6.54
CA THR A 92 -16.59 -14.97 -7.79
C THR A 92 -15.10 -14.86 -8.07
N GLU A 93 -14.45 -15.99 -8.25
CA GLU A 93 -13.03 -16.05 -8.57
C GLU A 93 -12.80 -15.55 -10.00
N THR A 94 -11.75 -14.76 -10.18
CA THR A 94 -11.40 -14.20 -11.49
C THR A 94 -9.96 -14.49 -11.89
N ASP A 95 -9.10 -14.83 -10.91
CA ASP A 95 -7.69 -15.08 -11.16
C ASP A 95 -7.05 -15.98 -10.08
N SER A 96 -6.00 -16.69 -10.49
CA SER A 96 -5.17 -17.55 -9.65
C SER A 96 -3.69 -17.44 -10.06
N ARG A 97 -2.81 -18.15 -9.34
CA ARG A 97 -1.40 -18.29 -9.77
C ARG A 97 -1.23 -19.01 -11.11
N GLN A 98 -2.22 -19.78 -11.52
CA GLN A 98 -2.23 -20.53 -12.76
C GLN A 98 -2.86 -19.74 -13.92
N GLY A 99 -3.42 -18.56 -13.66
CA GLY A 99 -4.05 -17.69 -14.64
C GLY A 99 -5.51 -17.39 -14.33
N ALA A 100 -6.18 -16.77 -15.30
CA ALA A 100 -7.55 -16.32 -15.18
C ALA A 100 -8.54 -17.48 -14.94
N ILE A 101 -9.54 -17.24 -14.09
CA ILE A 101 -10.66 -18.16 -13.81
C ILE A 101 -11.91 -17.58 -14.45
N THR A 102 -12.55 -18.36 -15.32
CA THR A 102 -13.70 -17.92 -16.12
C THR A 102 -14.92 -18.85 -16.01
N ASP A 103 -14.87 -19.80 -15.08
CA ASP A 103 -15.93 -20.80 -14.88
C ASP A 103 -17.08 -20.32 -13.97
N GLY A 104 -16.98 -19.09 -13.43
CA GLY A 104 -17.97 -18.52 -12.52
C GLY A 104 -17.93 -19.12 -11.11
N SER A 105 -16.87 -19.85 -10.77
CA SER A 105 -16.72 -20.43 -9.43
C SER A 105 -16.72 -19.38 -8.35
N VAL A 106 -17.37 -19.69 -7.21
CA VAL A 106 -17.50 -18.79 -6.05
C VAL A 106 -16.82 -19.42 -4.86
N SER A 107 -15.97 -18.66 -4.19
CA SER A 107 -15.33 -19.06 -2.93
C SER A 107 -15.68 -18.13 -1.77
N SER A 108 -15.48 -18.61 -0.55
CA SER A 108 -15.58 -17.77 0.64
C SER A 108 -14.26 -17.09 0.91
N ARG A 109 -14.28 -15.74 1.03
CA ARG A 109 -13.09 -14.90 1.26
C ARG A 109 -13.17 -14.18 2.60
N GLY A 110 -12.02 -14.08 3.27
CA GLY A 110 -11.89 -13.31 4.51
C GLY A 110 -11.55 -11.86 4.23
N ARG A 111 -12.14 -10.93 4.98
CA ARG A 111 -11.88 -9.49 4.95
C ARG A 111 -11.69 -8.97 6.37
N ILE A 112 -10.67 -8.16 6.58
CA ILE A 112 -10.38 -7.49 7.84
C ILE A 112 -10.69 -6.01 7.68
N MET A 113 -11.49 -5.46 8.59
CA MET A 113 -11.71 -4.02 8.71
C MET A 113 -11.30 -3.58 10.12
N ALA A 114 -10.50 -2.52 10.20
CA ALA A 114 -10.01 -2.01 11.49
C ALA A 114 -9.88 -0.49 11.47
N LEU A 115 -10.35 0.14 12.53
CA LEU A 115 -10.16 1.57 12.81
C LEU A 115 -9.03 1.73 13.82
N PHE A 116 -8.04 2.53 13.48
CA PHE A 116 -6.93 2.93 14.34
C PHE A 116 -7.16 4.37 14.81
N GLU A 117 -7.00 4.59 16.10
CA GLU A 117 -7.02 5.91 16.72
C GLU A 117 -5.70 6.12 17.45
N PHE A 118 -4.96 7.14 17.06
CA PHE A 118 -3.64 7.43 17.59
C PHE A 118 -3.68 8.53 18.64
N ALA A 119 -2.73 8.51 19.58
CA ALA A 119 -2.67 9.49 20.67
C ALA A 119 -2.54 10.93 20.18
N SER A 120 -1.99 11.15 19.01
CA SER A 120 -1.93 12.44 18.30
C SER A 120 -3.27 12.95 17.77
N GLY A 121 -4.34 12.14 17.84
CA GLY A 121 -5.64 12.40 17.24
C GLY A 121 -5.75 11.98 15.77
N LYS A 122 -4.66 11.49 15.15
CA LYS A 122 -4.72 10.94 13.80
C LYS A 122 -5.49 9.62 13.77
N THR A 123 -6.09 9.31 12.62
CA THR A 123 -6.90 8.10 12.47
C THR A 123 -6.53 7.34 11.20
N ALA A 124 -6.75 6.03 11.20
CA ALA A 124 -6.67 5.24 9.97
C ALA A 124 -7.76 4.18 9.90
N LEU A 125 -8.42 4.07 8.76
CA LEU A 125 -9.30 2.97 8.44
C LEU A 125 -8.57 1.99 7.53
N TYR A 126 -8.36 0.78 8.05
CA TYR A 126 -7.77 -0.33 7.31
C TYR A 126 -8.88 -1.29 6.86
N ASP A 127 -8.85 -1.68 5.60
CA ASP A 127 -9.83 -2.54 4.99
C ASP A 127 -9.16 -3.42 3.94
N PHE A 128 -8.99 -4.71 4.22
CA PHE A 128 -8.24 -5.57 3.31
C PHE A 128 -8.78 -6.98 3.26
N SER A 129 -8.71 -7.54 2.07
CA SER A 129 -8.91 -8.97 1.81
C SER A 129 -7.92 -9.46 0.73
N GLY A 130 -7.43 -10.69 0.91
CA GLY A 130 -6.29 -11.21 0.14
C GLY A 130 -6.52 -11.33 -1.37
N GLU A 131 -7.77 -11.43 -1.81
CA GLU A 131 -8.11 -11.46 -3.23
C GLU A 131 -7.83 -10.15 -3.97
N GLN A 132 -7.71 -9.01 -3.25
CA GLN A 132 -7.35 -7.73 -3.86
C GLN A 132 -6.00 -7.74 -4.58
N TYR A 133 -5.16 -8.72 -4.27
CA TYR A 133 -3.90 -8.90 -5.00
C TYR A 133 -4.07 -9.40 -6.43
N ARG A 134 -5.17 -10.08 -6.73
CA ARG A 134 -5.35 -10.80 -7.99
C ARG A 134 -6.71 -10.63 -8.64
N SER A 135 -7.73 -10.23 -7.88
CA SER A 135 -9.09 -10.15 -8.39
C SER A 135 -9.23 -8.99 -9.39
N PHE A 136 -9.83 -9.25 -10.54
CA PHE A 136 -10.17 -8.21 -11.53
C PHE A 136 -11.40 -7.40 -11.14
N ILE A 137 -12.13 -7.81 -10.12
CA ILE A 137 -13.35 -7.15 -9.64
C ILE A 137 -13.19 -6.53 -8.25
N ARG A 138 -11.96 -6.41 -7.77
CA ARG A 138 -11.59 -5.71 -6.53
C ARG A 138 -10.39 -4.84 -6.77
N SER A 139 -10.50 -3.58 -6.42
CA SER A 139 -9.42 -2.59 -6.52
C SER A 139 -8.68 -2.42 -5.19
N ARG A 140 -7.51 -1.82 -5.28
CA ARG A 140 -6.68 -1.43 -4.14
C ARG A 140 -6.68 0.09 -4.03
N HIS A 141 -6.75 0.62 -2.80
CA HIS A 141 -6.88 2.06 -2.59
C HIS A 141 -6.04 2.57 -1.43
N VAL A 142 -5.54 3.77 -1.59
CA VAL A 142 -4.90 4.59 -0.57
C VAL A 142 -5.50 5.99 -0.64
N THR A 143 -6.06 6.47 0.48
CA THR A 143 -6.48 7.87 0.60
C THR A 143 -5.87 8.46 1.86
N VAL A 144 -5.21 9.60 1.74
CA VAL A 144 -4.63 10.34 2.87
C VAL A 144 -5.14 11.77 2.83
N ARG A 145 -5.65 12.24 3.95
CA ARG A 145 -6.18 13.59 4.09
C ARG A 145 -5.33 14.41 5.02
N GLY A 146 -5.28 15.68 4.74
CA GLY A 146 -4.65 16.68 5.58
C GLY A 146 -5.30 18.03 5.39
N GLN A 147 -4.84 19.00 6.15
CA GLN A 147 -5.45 20.34 6.22
C GLN A 147 -5.60 21.07 4.88
N LYS A 148 -4.68 20.83 3.93
CA LYS A 148 -4.60 21.55 2.65
C LYS A 148 -4.94 20.69 1.45
N GLY A 149 -5.33 19.43 1.64
CA GLY A 149 -5.65 18.58 0.52
C GLY A 149 -5.84 17.11 0.87
N GLU A 150 -5.92 16.32 -0.19
CA GLU A 150 -6.11 14.87 -0.15
C GLU A 150 -5.28 14.22 -1.25
N LEU A 151 -4.62 13.15 -0.92
CA LEU A 151 -4.04 12.22 -1.90
C LEU A 151 -4.94 10.98 -1.96
N THR A 152 -5.50 10.68 -3.13
CA THR A 152 -6.27 9.45 -3.38
C THR A 152 -5.63 8.68 -4.52
N ASP A 153 -5.09 7.50 -4.20
CA ASP A 153 -4.31 6.66 -5.12
C ASP A 153 -3.15 7.46 -5.76
N GLN A 154 -3.31 7.88 -7.01
CA GLN A 154 -2.32 8.68 -7.74
C GLN A 154 -2.79 10.12 -8.01
N ILE A 155 -3.90 10.55 -7.42
CA ILE A 155 -4.45 11.88 -7.61
C ILE A 155 -4.25 12.70 -6.35
N LEU A 156 -3.55 13.82 -6.50
CA LEU A 156 -3.33 14.80 -5.45
C LEU A 156 -4.24 16.00 -5.67
N TYR A 157 -5.16 16.21 -4.76
CA TYR A 157 -5.98 17.41 -4.65
C TYR A 157 -5.37 18.29 -3.56
N ARG A 158 -5.00 19.53 -3.88
CA ARG A 158 -4.36 20.40 -2.91
C ARG A 158 -4.71 21.88 -3.12
N LEU A 159 -4.36 22.70 -2.15
CA LEU A 159 -4.29 24.14 -2.32
C LEU A 159 -2.85 24.54 -2.64
N THR A 160 -2.69 25.49 -3.59
CA THR A 160 -1.41 26.18 -3.83
C THR A 160 -1.05 27.09 -2.64
N GLU A 161 0.11 27.73 -2.68
CA GLU A 161 0.51 28.72 -1.67
C GLU A 161 -0.47 29.91 -1.60
N GLU A 162 -1.07 30.27 -2.74
CA GLU A 162 -2.08 31.33 -2.85
C GLU A 162 -3.51 30.84 -2.55
N ASN A 163 -3.66 29.61 -2.05
CA ASN A 163 -4.92 28.96 -1.74
C ASN A 163 -5.85 28.70 -2.94
N PHE A 164 -5.31 28.55 -4.14
CA PHE A 164 -6.07 28.08 -5.29
C PHE A 164 -6.11 26.56 -5.33
N PRO A 165 -7.27 25.94 -5.68
CA PRO A 165 -7.36 24.51 -5.83
C PRO A 165 -6.56 24.02 -7.05
N GLU A 166 -5.81 22.94 -6.85
CA GLU A 166 -5.01 22.27 -7.86
C GLU A 166 -5.22 20.76 -7.80
N THR A 167 -5.24 20.12 -8.97
CA THR A 167 -5.29 18.66 -9.08
C THR A 167 -4.09 18.18 -9.90
N LEU A 168 -3.31 17.29 -9.33
CA LEU A 168 -2.13 16.70 -9.96
C LEU A 168 -2.27 15.17 -10.05
N TYR A 169 -1.80 14.60 -11.16
CA TYR A 169 -1.72 13.17 -11.37
C TYR A 169 -0.29 12.71 -11.15
N LEU A 170 -0.05 11.91 -10.12
CA LEU A 170 1.26 11.39 -9.77
C LEU A 170 1.56 10.15 -10.62
N MET A 171 2.08 10.37 -11.82
CA MET A 171 2.55 9.27 -12.68
C MET A 171 4.06 9.13 -12.49
N PRO A 172 4.57 7.94 -12.13
CA PRO A 172 6.01 7.72 -12.12
C PRO A 172 6.56 7.94 -13.53
N GLU A 173 7.65 8.70 -13.66
CA GLU A 173 8.42 8.73 -14.89
C GLU A 173 9.08 7.37 -15.08
N LEU A 174 8.51 6.57 -15.95
CA LEU A 174 9.11 5.31 -16.36
C LEU A 174 10.20 5.59 -17.39
N ASP A 175 11.38 5.01 -17.18
CA ASP A 175 12.45 4.96 -18.17
C ASP A 175 11.92 4.48 -19.52
N SER A 176 12.53 4.90 -20.62
CA SER A 176 12.12 4.55 -21.99
C SER A 176 12.00 3.04 -22.23
N ARG A 177 12.74 2.22 -21.49
CA ARG A 177 12.65 0.77 -21.50
C ARG A 177 11.26 0.29 -21.05
N TYR A 178 10.68 0.94 -20.07
CA TYR A 178 9.38 0.60 -19.48
C TYR A 178 8.20 1.14 -20.30
N ARG A 179 8.39 2.20 -21.08
CA ARG A 179 7.35 2.70 -22.00
C ARG A 179 6.96 1.68 -23.06
N GLN A 180 7.89 0.83 -23.49
CA GLN A 180 7.59 -0.25 -24.42
C GLN A 180 6.77 -1.37 -23.76
N LEU A 181 7.07 -1.69 -22.50
CA LEU A 181 6.31 -2.63 -21.68
C LEU A 181 4.89 -2.11 -21.43
N GLU A 182 4.75 -0.85 -21.10
CA GLU A 182 3.45 -0.22 -20.87
C GLU A 182 2.56 -0.22 -22.13
N THR A 183 3.14 -0.01 -23.32
CA THR A 183 2.42 -0.12 -24.59
C THR A 183 1.99 -1.55 -24.89
N LYS A 184 2.79 -2.54 -24.53
CA LYS A 184 2.44 -3.97 -24.61
C LYS A 184 1.33 -4.28 -23.63
N ARG A 185 1.42 -3.81 -22.41
CA ARG A 185 0.44 -3.92 -21.32
C ARG A 185 -0.94 -3.40 -21.74
N LEU A 186 -1.03 -2.19 -22.28
CA LEU A 186 -2.28 -1.63 -22.78
C LEU A 186 -2.92 -2.51 -23.86
N ARG A 187 -2.12 -3.06 -24.78
CA ARG A 187 -2.61 -3.99 -25.79
C ARG A 187 -3.12 -5.30 -25.19
N ASP A 188 -2.46 -5.79 -24.17
CA ASP A 188 -2.82 -7.03 -23.50
C ASP A 188 -4.06 -6.85 -22.60
N CYS A 189 -4.20 -5.69 -21.95
CA CYS A 189 -5.42 -5.32 -21.22
C CYS A 189 -6.66 -5.24 -22.10
N VAL A 190 -6.54 -4.77 -23.34
CA VAL A 190 -7.65 -4.75 -24.33
C VAL A 190 -8.04 -6.15 -24.78
N ARG A 191 -7.14 -7.12 -24.72
CA ARG A 191 -7.34 -8.53 -25.09
C ARG A 191 -7.63 -9.47 -23.94
N GLY A 192 -7.70 -8.94 -22.74
CA GLY A 192 -7.71 -9.72 -21.51
C GLY A 192 -6.34 -9.72 -20.84
N TRP A 193 -6.35 -10.05 -19.59
CA TRP A 193 -5.20 -10.02 -18.72
C TRP A 193 -4.14 -11.09 -19.04
N LYS A 194 -2.86 -10.76 -18.85
CA LYS A 194 -1.73 -11.67 -18.92
C LYS A 194 -0.84 -11.61 -17.70
N PRO A 195 -0.43 -12.77 -17.17
CA PRO A 195 0.43 -12.86 -15.98
C PRO A 195 1.78 -12.11 -16.10
N GLU A 196 2.34 -12.08 -17.28
CA GLU A 196 3.64 -11.46 -17.56
C GLU A 196 3.69 -9.96 -17.20
N LEU A 197 2.54 -9.29 -17.24
CA LEU A 197 2.45 -7.87 -16.89
C LEU A 197 2.65 -7.63 -15.40
N TYR A 198 2.23 -8.58 -14.58
CA TYR A 198 2.43 -8.50 -13.14
C TYR A 198 3.87 -8.76 -12.74
N LEU A 199 4.55 -9.64 -13.45
CA LEU A 199 5.96 -9.91 -13.20
C LEU A 199 6.81 -8.69 -13.52
N ASP A 200 6.54 -8.01 -14.64
CA ASP A 200 7.24 -6.80 -15.03
C ASP A 200 7.02 -5.66 -14.00
N GLU A 201 5.80 -5.49 -13.49
CA GLU A 201 5.52 -4.52 -12.42
C GLU A 201 6.22 -4.90 -11.10
N ILE A 202 6.22 -6.16 -10.75
CA ILE A 202 6.86 -6.66 -9.53
C ILE A 202 8.37 -6.51 -9.63
N GLU A 203 8.96 -6.85 -10.75
CA GLU A 203 10.40 -6.71 -10.97
C GLU A 203 10.84 -5.25 -10.86
N ASP A 204 10.07 -4.31 -11.42
CA ASP A 204 10.35 -2.89 -11.31
C ASP A 204 10.21 -2.38 -9.88
N GLU A 205 9.16 -2.78 -9.18
CA GLU A 205 8.94 -2.43 -7.78
C GLU A 205 10.07 -2.98 -6.90
N TYR A 206 10.50 -4.21 -7.12
CA TYR A 206 11.59 -4.84 -6.36
C TYR A 206 12.96 -4.31 -6.75
N ALA A 207 13.21 -4.02 -8.01
CA ALA A 207 14.49 -3.44 -8.47
C ALA A 207 14.74 -2.04 -7.89
N ILE A 208 13.68 -1.28 -7.61
CA ILE A 208 13.78 0.04 -6.98
C ILE A 208 13.87 -0.06 -5.45
N ALA A 209 13.36 -1.15 -4.86
CA ALA A 209 13.35 -1.36 -3.41
C ALA A 209 14.65 -1.98 -2.88
N CYS A 210 15.47 -2.55 -3.75
CA CYS A 210 16.80 -3.13 -3.43
C CYS A 210 17.92 -2.15 -3.76
#